data_8be255c775b7764c1be183f08c95153d
#
_entry.id   8be255c775b7764c1be183f08c95153d
#
_cell.length_a   1.000
_cell.length_b   1.000
_cell.length_c   1.000
_cell.angle_alpha   90.00
_cell.angle_beta   90.00
_cell.angle_gamma   90.00
#
_symmetry.space_group_name_H-M   'P 1'
#
loop_
_entity.id
_entity.type
_entity.pdbx_description
1 polymer ?
#
loop_
_entity_poly.entity_id
_entity_poly.type
_entity_poly.pdbx_seq_one_letter_code
_entity_poly.pdbx_strand_id
1 'polypeptide(L)'
;MGAPAPESAQTLDVKPEFSLIWSDEKWREVTDRAAQAGINMIVIDLGEGLFYPSHPELAIEGTWSVEKMQAEIRHLNSQGIEVIPKLNFSTTHNGWMGDYSHMVSSKPYYRMCEDVIRDTVEIFGNPRFFHIGFDEERASFQESEDFQYICVRNGEYWWKDFLHIVNTVEKYGARPWMWSDYGWRNEEFYERCPKSVIQQNWFYDESYGGFDIKTNTTSDAMILQAFYKLDEAGFDQVPCGTNWIGWERTKLGVGADDVIGKLVKFGRKEIS
;
A
#
# COMPACT_ATOMS: atom_id res chain seq x y z
N MET A 1 34.34 14.53 -14.97
CA MET A 1 33.09 14.20 -15.67
C MET A 1 32.57 12.94 -15.01
N GLY A 2 31.57 13.09 -14.14
CA GLY A 2 30.93 11.95 -13.46
C GLY A 2 30.07 11.19 -14.48
N ALA A 3 30.08 9.86 -14.39
CA ALA A 3 29.19 9.04 -15.19
C ALA A 3 27.73 9.42 -14.87
N PRO A 4 26.83 9.45 -15.87
CA PRO A 4 25.42 9.69 -15.61
C PRO A 4 24.89 8.61 -14.66
N ALA A 5 24.04 9.00 -13.72
CA ALA A 5 23.32 8.06 -12.86
C ALA A 5 22.57 7.05 -13.76
N PRO A 6 22.54 5.76 -13.38
CA PRO A 6 21.82 4.78 -14.18
C PRO A 6 20.32 5.16 -14.23
N GLU A 7 19.73 5.04 -15.41
CA GLU A 7 18.30 5.29 -15.68
C GLU A 7 17.33 4.45 -14.83
N SER A 8 17.84 3.53 -14.04
CA SER A 8 17.05 2.63 -13.17
C SER A 8 16.63 3.21 -11.81
N ALA A 9 16.99 4.46 -11.52
CA ALA A 9 16.38 5.21 -10.42
C ALA A 9 15.11 5.95 -10.89
N GLN A 10 14.42 5.41 -11.88
CA GLN A 10 13.05 5.83 -12.15
C GLN A 10 12.22 5.40 -10.95
N THR A 11 11.87 6.38 -10.17
CA THR A 11 10.88 6.36 -9.12
C THR A 11 9.67 5.57 -9.60
N LEU A 12 9.18 4.67 -8.77
CA LEU A 12 7.92 3.94 -8.94
C LEU A 12 6.69 4.86 -8.88
N ASP A 13 6.88 6.12 -9.25
CA ASP A 13 5.90 7.17 -9.10
C ASP A 13 4.94 7.20 -10.26
N VAL A 14 3.80 6.85 -9.93
CA VAL A 14 2.47 7.36 -10.20
C VAL A 14 2.27 8.06 -11.56
N LYS A 15 3.07 7.72 -12.55
CA LYS A 15 2.70 7.98 -13.93
C LYS A 15 1.75 6.87 -14.35
N PRO A 16 0.60 7.19 -14.98
CA PRO A 16 -0.26 6.14 -15.50
C PRO A 16 0.57 5.24 -16.40
N GLU A 17 0.71 3.99 -16.01
CA GLU A 17 1.33 2.99 -16.86
C GLU A 17 0.37 2.69 -18.02
N PHE A 18 0.91 2.51 -19.20
CA PHE A 18 0.09 2.20 -20.39
C PHE A 18 0.05 0.68 -20.67
N SER A 19 0.87 -0.10 -19.97
CA SER A 19 0.89 -1.56 -20.06
C SER A 19 1.41 -2.17 -18.77
N LEU A 20 0.91 -3.37 -18.42
CA LEU A 20 1.46 -4.12 -17.29
C LEU A 20 2.86 -4.63 -17.62
N ILE A 21 3.80 -4.38 -16.72
CA ILE A 21 5.20 -4.78 -16.83
C ILE A 21 5.48 -6.21 -16.33
N TRP A 22 4.53 -6.83 -15.62
CA TRP A 22 4.68 -8.15 -15.06
C TRP A 22 4.26 -9.25 -16.03
N SER A 23 5.15 -10.23 -16.24
CA SER A 23 4.78 -11.46 -16.96
C SER A 23 4.14 -12.48 -16.02
N ASP A 24 3.27 -13.32 -16.57
CA ASP A 24 2.64 -14.42 -15.82
C ASP A 24 3.68 -15.39 -15.25
N GLU A 25 4.79 -15.60 -15.95
CA GLU A 25 5.90 -16.43 -15.49
C GLU A 25 6.53 -15.86 -14.22
N LYS A 26 6.82 -14.56 -14.21
CA LYS A 26 7.40 -13.88 -13.03
C LYS A 26 6.44 -13.85 -11.87
N TRP A 27 5.17 -13.60 -12.12
CA TRP A 27 4.13 -13.69 -11.12
C TRP A 27 4.14 -15.06 -10.43
N ARG A 28 4.12 -16.15 -11.22
CA ARG A 28 4.16 -17.52 -10.70
C ARG A 28 5.45 -17.80 -9.93
N GLU A 29 6.59 -17.41 -10.45
CA GLU A 29 7.87 -17.59 -9.76
C GLU A 29 7.87 -16.94 -8.37
N VAL A 30 7.39 -15.69 -8.27
CA VAL A 30 7.37 -14.95 -7.01
C VAL A 30 6.39 -15.57 -6.02
N THR A 31 5.18 -15.90 -6.45
CA THR A 31 4.14 -16.44 -5.59
C THR A 31 4.45 -17.87 -5.12
N ASP A 32 5.02 -18.71 -5.97
CA ASP A 32 5.45 -20.05 -5.59
C ASP A 32 6.61 -20.01 -4.57
N ARG A 33 7.54 -19.08 -4.72
CA ARG A 33 8.61 -18.86 -3.72
C ARG A 33 8.04 -18.35 -2.40
N ALA A 34 7.04 -17.47 -2.44
CA ALA A 34 6.37 -16.99 -1.25
C ALA A 34 5.71 -18.15 -0.48
N ALA A 35 5.00 -19.05 -1.18
CA ALA A 35 4.40 -20.22 -0.60
C ALA A 35 5.47 -21.16 0.04
N GLN A 36 6.56 -21.42 -0.68
CA GLN A 36 7.67 -22.24 -0.19
C GLN A 36 8.35 -21.63 1.04
N ALA A 37 8.41 -20.30 1.13
CA ALA A 37 8.94 -19.57 2.28
C ALA A 37 8.00 -19.58 3.50
N GLY A 38 6.78 -20.10 3.36
CA GLY A 38 5.77 -20.16 4.43
C GLY A 38 4.99 -18.85 4.61
N ILE A 39 4.96 -18.00 3.58
CA ILE A 39 4.09 -16.81 3.56
C ILE A 39 2.65 -17.30 3.44
N ASN A 40 1.80 -16.82 4.32
CA ASN A 40 0.40 -17.24 4.43
C ASN A 40 -0.60 -16.15 4.01
N MET A 41 -0.12 -14.97 3.66
CA MET A 41 -0.95 -13.86 3.19
C MET A 41 -0.18 -13.02 2.18
N ILE A 42 -0.83 -12.61 1.09
CA ILE A 42 -0.30 -11.69 0.09
C ILE A 42 -1.29 -10.54 -0.11
N VAL A 43 -0.80 -9.31 -0.04
CA VAL A 43 -1.54 -8.11 -0.45
C VAL A 43 -1.17 -7.81 -1.89
N ILE A 44 -2.17 -7.76 -2.78
CA ILE A 44 -1.98 -7.44 -4.20
C ILE A 44 -2.40 -6.00 -4.44
N ASP A 45 -1.45 -5.16 -4.86
CA ASP A 45 -1.75 -3.81 -5.35
C ASP A 45 -2.29 -3.90 -6.77
N LEU A 46 -3.56 -3.57 -6.94
CA LEU A 46 -4.32 -3.85 -8.16
C LEU A 46 -4.21 -2.72 -9.17
N GLY A 47 -4.52 -1.51 -8.72
CA GLY A 47 -4.57 -0.35 -9.61
C GLY A 47 -5.26 -0.66 -10.95
N GLU A 48 -4.60 -0.33 -12.05
CA GLU A 48 -4.98 -0.64 -13.44
C GLU A 48 -4.74 -2.11 -13.84
N GLY A 49 -4.16 -2.90 -12.95
CA GLY A 49 -3.86 -4.33 -13.20
C GLY A 49 -5.09 -5.24 -13.19
N LEU A 50 -6.23 -4.77 -12.72
CA LEU A 50 -7.50 -5.51 -12.69
C LEU A 50 -8.56 -4.81 -13.54
N PHE A 51 -9.32 -5.60 -14.31
CA PHE A 51 -10.49 -5.12 -15.02
C PHE A 51 -11.67 -4.96 -14.05
N TYR A 52 -12.18 -3.72 -13.95
CA TYR A 52 -13.37 -3.40 -13.16
C TYR A 52 -14.57 -3.34 -14.08
N PRO A 53 -15.57 -4.23 -13.92
CA PRO A 53 -16.74 -4.26 -14.79
C PRO A 53 -17.52 -2.94 -14.83
N SER A 54 -17.55 -2.19 -13.72
CA SER A 54 -18.21 -0.89 -13.61
C SER A 54 -17.44 0.26 -14.26
N HIS A 55 -16.12 0.10 -14.43
CA HIS A 55 -15.20 1.13 -14.92
C HIS A 55 -14.18 0.55 -15.93
N PRO A 56 -14.66 0.07 -17.10
CA PRO A 56 -13.77 -0.51 -18.11
C PRO A 56 -12.75 0.47 -18.66
N GLU A 57 -12.98 1.78 -18.52
CA GLU A 57 -12.06 2.85 -18.93
C GLU A 57 -10.77 2.92 -18.13
N LEU A 58 -10.70 2.25 -16.97
CA LEU A 58 -9.50 2.18 -16.15
C LEU A 58 -8.52 1.09 -16.63
N ALA A 59 -8.94 0.25 -17.54
CA ALA A 59 -8.10 -0.83 -18.06
C ALA A 59 -7.01 -0.31 -19.00
N ILE A 60 -5.82 -0.89 -18.88
CA ILE A 60 -4.67 -0.63 -19.76
C ILE A 60 -4.28 -1.90 -20.53
N GLU A 61 -3.26 -1.83 -21.37
CA GLU A 61 -2.75 -3.01 -22.05
C GLU A 61 -2.24 -4.06 -21.05
N GLY A 62 -2.72 -5.29 -21.16
CA GLY A 62 -2.32 -6.38 -20.27
C GLY A 62 -3.11 -6.48 -18.97
N THR A 63 -4.04 -5.57 -18.69
CA THR A 63 -4.96 -5.67 -17.53
C THR A 63 -5.56 -7.07 -17.43
N TRP A 64 -5.53 -7.65 -16.25
CA TRP A 64 -6.08 -8.99 -16.02
C TRP A 64 -7.61 -8.97 -16.03
N SER A 65 -8.20 -9.93 -16.74
CA SER A 65 -9.64 -10.14 -16.66
C SER A 65 -10.06 -10.63 -15.27
N VAL A 66 -11.34 -10.50 -14.97
CA VAL A 66 -11.97 -11.03 -13.74
C VAL A 66 -11.65 -12.52 -13.57
N GLU A 67 -11.82 -13.30 -14.65
CA GLU A 67 -11.62 -14.75 -14.63
C GLU A 67 -10.16 -15.12 -14.32
N LYS A 68 -9.21 -14.37 -14.91
CA LYS A 68 -7.79 -14.56 -14.63
C LYS A 68 -7.47 -14.25 -13.18
N MET A 69 -7.88 -13.12 -12.65
CA MET A 69 -7.69 -12.76 -11.25
C MET A 69 -8.28 -13.82 -10.31
N GLN A 70 -9.50 -14.24 -10.57
CA GLN A 70 -10.13 -15.29 -9.77
C GLN A 70 -9.40 -16.64 -9.84
N ALA A 71 -8.84 -16.98 -11.00
CA ALA A 71 -8.03 -18.18 -11.14
C ALA A 71 -6.75 -18.11 -10.31
N GLU A 72 -6.08 -16.94 -10.29
CA GLU A 72 -4.89 -16.71 -9.47
C GLU A 72 -5.21 -16.75 -7.96
N ILE A 73 -6.29 -16.13 -7.54
CA ILE A 73 -6.75 -16.18 -6.14
C ILE A 73 -7.00 -17.64 -5.72
N ARG A 74 -7.70 -18.43 -6.53
CA ARG A 74 -7.91 -19.85 -6.23
C ARG A 74 -6.60 -20.63 -6.15
N HIS A 75 -5.66 -20.35 -7.05
CA HIS A 75 -4.35 -20.99 -7.02
C HIS A 75 -3.58 -20.68 -5.72
N LEU A 76 -3.49 -19.41 -5.33
CA LEU A 76 -2.82 -18.99 -4.10
C LEU A 76 -3.50 -19.57 -2.86
N ASN A 77 -4.83 -19.54 -2.81
CA ASN A 77 -5.61 -20.14 -1.72
C ASN A 77 -5.33 -21.64 -1.60
N SER A 78 -5.14 -22.36 -2.72
CA SER A 78 -4.80 -23.80 -2.71
C SER A 78 -3.43 -24.09 -2.13
N GLN A 79 -2.53 -23.10 -2.12
CA GLN A 79 -1.22 -23.14 -1.47
C GLN A 79 -1.23 -22.67 0.00
N GLY A 80 -2.41 -22.34 0.54
CA GLY A 80 -2.57 -21.83 1.91
C GLY A 80 -2.27 -20.33 2.06
N ILE A 81 -2.25 -19.59 0.97
CA ILE A 81 -2.03 -18.14 0.97
C ILE A 81 -3.37 -17.42 0.88
N GLU A 82 -3.69 -16.60 1.88
CA GLU A 82 -4.82 -15.67 1.81
C GLU A 82 -4.46 -14.47 0.93
N VAL A 83 -5.37 -14.09 0.03
CA VAL A 83 -5.14 -12.99 -0.92
C VAL A 83 -5.98 -11.78 -0.54
N ILE A 84 -5.30 -10.65 -0.29
CA ILE A 84 -5.90 -9.39 0.12
C ILE A 84 -5.79 -8.37 -1.01
N PRO A 85 -6.89 -7.76 -1.45
CA PRO A 85 -6.84 -6.70 -2.44
C PRO A 85 -6.31 -5.40 -1.83
N LYS A 86 -5.56 -4.64 -2.63
CA LYS A 86 -5.18 -3.26 -2.34
C LYS A 86 -5.54 -2.37 -3.52
N LEU A 87 -6.19 -1.24 -3.20
CA LEU A 87 -6.33 -0.09 -4.07
C LEU A 87 -5.80 1.14 -3.34
N ASN A 88 -4.84 1.83 -3.93
CA ASN A 88 -4.27 3.00 -3.28
C ASN A 88 -5.08 4.26 -3.59
N PHE A 89 -5.78 4.80 -2.58
CA PHE A 89 -6.60 6.00 -2.67
C PHE A 89 -5.87 7.28 -2.26
N SER A 90 -4.56 7.21 -1.98
CA SER A 90 -3.73 8.40 -1.78
C SER A 90 -3.67 9.23 -3.07
N THR A 91 -3.70 10.55 -2.97
CA THR A 91 -3.55 11.44 -4.14
C THR A 91 -2.15 11.39 -4.75
N THR A 92 -1.19 10.83 -4.05
CA THR A 92 0.16 10.59 -4.56
C THR A 92 0.25 9.30 -5.37
N HIS A 93 -0.65 8.34 -5.13
CA HIS A 93 -0.64 7.01 -5.74
C HIS A 93 -1.93 6.67 -6.52
N ASN A 94 -2.62 7.67 -7.05
CA ASN A 94 -3.91 7.52 -7.70
C ASN A 94 -3.88 7.57 -9.24
N GLY A 95 -2.72 7.48 -9.86
CA GLY A 95 -2.57 7.50 -11.32
C GLY A 95 -3.41 6.46 -12.05
N TRP A 96 -3.61 5.28 -11.43
CA TRP A 96 -4.47 4.21 -11.92
C TRP A 96 -5.94 4.60 -12.12
N MET A 97 -6.40 5.67 -11.45
CA MET A 97 -7.76 6.18 -11.56
C MET A 97 -8.02 6.98 -12.85
N GLY A 98 -7.03 7.15 -13.73
CA GLY A 98 -7.17 7.94 -14.93
C GLY A 98 -7.69 9.37 -14.64
N ASP A 99 -8.72 9.80 -15.36
CA ASP A 99 -9.30 11.14 -15.18
C ASP A 99 -9.84 11.40 -13.76
N TYR A 100 -10.23 10.37 -13.03
CA TYR A 100 -10.74 10.49 -11.66
C TYR A 100 -9.67 10.92 -10.66
N SER A 101 -8.40 10.73 -10.97
CA SER A 101 -7.27 11.17 -10.12
C SER A 101 -7.29 12.68 -9.86
N HIS A 102 -7.83 13.45 -10.81
CA HIS A 102 -7.96 14.91 -10.70
C HIS A 102 -9.33 15.37 -10.16
N MET A 103 -10.21 14.43 -9.84
CA MET A 103 -11.58 14.72 -9.39
C MET A 103 -11.80 14.40 -7.90
N VAL A 104 -10.73 14.26 -7.11
CA VAL A 104 -10.83 13.90 -5.69
C VAL A 104 -11.84 14.79 -4.95
N SER A 105 -12.47 14.24 -3.93
CA SER A 105 -13.52 14.89 -3.13
C SER A 105 -14.79 15.29 -3.91
N SER A 106 -14.95 14.86 -5.15
CA SER A 106 -16.12 15.14 -5.99
C SER A 106 -17.11 13.97 -6.03
N LYS A 107 -18.35 14.25 -6.45
CA LYS A 107 -19.37 13.20 -6.61
C LYS A 107 -18.98 12.11 -7.63
N PRO A 108 -18.39 12.43 -8.81
CA PRO A 108 -17.90 11.40 -9.71
C PRO A 108 -16.84 10.52 -9.08
N TYR A 109 -15.86 11.11 -8.39
CA TYR A 109 -14.81 10.38 -7.66
C TYR A 109 -15.41 9.40 -6.64
N TYR A 110 -16.33 9.85 -5.78
CA TYR A 110 -16.94 8.98 -4.78
C TYR A 110 -17.71 7.80 -5.39
N ARG A 111 -18.42 8.03 -6.51
CA ARG A 111 -19.11 6.95 -7.22
C ARG A 111 -18.13 5.93 -7.78
N MET A 112 -17.09 6.41 -8.44
CA MET A 112 -16.04 5.53 -8.95
C MET A 112 -15.39 4.71 -7.83
N CYS A 113 -15.01 5.34 -6.71
CA CYS A 113 -14.43 4.64 -5.57
C CYS A 113 -15.38 3.56 -5.02
N GLU A 114 -16.66 3.87 -4.87
CA GLU A 114 -17.66 2.90 -4.40
C GLU A 114 -17.79 1.72 -5.36
N ASP A 115 -17.84 1.99 -6.67
CA ASP A 115 -18.00 0.97 -7.70
C ASP A 115 -16.78 0.04 -7.78
N VAL A 116 -15.55 0.57 -7.78
CA VAL A 116 -14.34 -0.26 -7.84
C VAL A 116 -14.11 -1.06 -6.56
N ILE A 117 -14.48 -0.53 -5.40
CA ILE A 117 -14.42 -1.28 -4.14
C ILE A 117 -15.41 -2.44 -4.18
N ARG A 118 -16.66 -2.21 -4.62
CA ARG A 118 -17.66 -3.26 -4.78
C ARG A 118 -17.17 -4.35 -5.73
N ASP A 119 -16.76 -3.97 -6.94
CA ASP A 119 -16.28 -4.89 -7.96
C ASP A 119 -15.12 -5.74 -7.41
N THR A 120 -14.17 -5.11 -6.73
CA THR A 120 -13.02 -5.78 -6.14
C THR A 120 -13.43 -6.78 -5.05
N VAL A 121 -14.33 -6.40 -4.14
CA VAL A 121 -14.81 -7.29 -3.08
C VAL A 121 -15.52 -8.52 -3.69
N GLU A 122 -16.34 -8.31 -4.73
CA GLU A 122 -17.02 -9.41 -5.44
C GLU A 122 -16.03 -10.33 -6.16
N ILE A 123 -15.02 -9.76 -6.85
CA ILE A 123 -14.00 -10.52 -7.59
C ILE A 123 -13.15 -11.36 -6.63
N PHE A 124 -12.81 -10.82 -5.46
CA PHE A 124 -12.01 -11.52 -4.43
C PHE A 124 -12.84 -12.48 -3.57
N GLY A 125 -14.15 -12.56 -3.76
CA GLY A 125 -15.02 -13.50 -3.04
C GLY A 125 -15.22 -13.13 -1.56
N ASN A 126 -15.45 -11.86 -1.28
CA ASN A 126 -15.63 -11.28 0.05
C ASN A 126 -14.37 -11.45 0.94
N PRO A 127 -13.26 -10.79 0.62
CA PRO A 127 -12.03 -10.85 1.39
C PRO A 127 -12.25 -10.30 2.81
N ARG A 128 -11.54 -10.86 3.81
CA ARG A 128 -11.63 -10.36 5.20
C ARG A 128 -11.12 -8.93 5.34
N PHE A 129 -10.08 -8.58 4.57
CA PHE A 129 -9.38 -7.31 4.61
C PHE A 129 -9.35 -6.65 3.24
N PHE A 130 -9.26 -5.34 3.22
CA PHE A 130 -9.08 -4.52 2.03
C PHE A 130 -8.10 -3.41 2.33
N HIS A 131 -6.94 -3.40 1.67
CA HIS A 131 -5.95 -2.37 1.88
C HIS A 131 -6.26 -1.14 1.01
N ILE A 132 -6.42 0.02 1.65
CA ILE A 132 -6.87 1.26 1.00
C ILE A 132 -5.74 2.25 0.67
N GLY A 133 -4.48 1.91 0.98
CA GLY A 133 -3.33 2.80 0.76
C GLY A 133 -3.31 3.96 1.74
N PHE A 134 -3.49 5.19 1.24
CA PHE A 134 -3.47 6.46 1.97
C PHE A 134 -2.09 6.89 2.47
N ASP A 135 -1.02 6.44 1.82
CA ASP A 135 0.36 6.80 2.11
C ASP A 135 0.84 8.03 1.34
N GLU A 136 1.83 8.71 1.93
CA GLU A 136 2.66 9.75 1.30
C GLU A 136 1.90 10.95 0.71
N GLU A 137 0.69 11.22 1.18
CA GLU A 137 -0.16 12.28 0.66
C GLU A 137 0.31 13.67 1.13
N ARG A 138 1.33 14.21 0.45
CA ARG A 138 1.95 15.51 0.74
C ARG A 138 2.31 16.27 -0.52
N ALA A 139 2.06 17.59 -0.52
CA ALA A 139 2.40 18.45 -1.64
C ALA A 139 3.89 18.42 -1.99
N SER A 140 4.77 18.44 -0.97
CA SER A 140 6.21 18.38 -1.17
C SER A 140 6.68 17.10 -1.85
N PHE A 141 5.96 16.01 -1.70
CA PHE A 141 6.26 14.76 -2.40
C PHE A 141 5.91 14.89 -3.88
N GLN A 142 4.71 15.36 -4.22
CA GLN A 142 4.29 15.58 -5.61
C GLN A 142 5.17 16.63 -6.32
N GLU A 143 5.58 17.69 -5.61
CA GLU A 143 6.51 18.70 -6.14
C GLU A 143 7.89 18.11 -6.48
N SER A 144 8.40 17.19 -5.65
CA SER A 144 9.71 16.57 -5.87
C SER A 144 9.74 15.59 -7.03
N GLU A 145 8.58 15.09 -7.45
CA GLU A 145 8.41 14.10 -8.51
C GLU A 145 7.94 14.69 -9.85
N ASP A 146 8.09 16.00 -10.02
CA ASP A 146 7.74 16.71 -11.25
C ASP A 146 6.27 16.55 -11.70
N PHE A 147 5.35 16.36 -10.76
CA PHE A 147 3.93 16.35 -11.06
C PHE A 147 3.49 17.70 -11.65
N GLN A 148 2.86 17.67 -12.81
CA GLN A 148 2.35 18.89 -13.46
C GLN A 148 1.07 19.43 -12.80
N TYR A 149 0.39 18.59 -12.05
CA TYR A 149 -0.82 18.93 -11.32
C TYR A 149 -0.70 18.40 -9.89
N ILE A 150 -0.60 19.32 -8.94
CA ILE A 150 -0.48 18.99 -7.52
C ILE A 150 -1.87 19.02 -6.90
N CYS A 151 -2.31 17.89 -6.40
CA CYS A 151 -3.58 17.75 -5.71
C CYS A 151 -3.36 16.95 -4.42
N VAL A 152 -3.52 17.61 -3.28
CA VAL A 152 -3.40 16.97 -1.96
C VAL A 152 -4.59 17.33 -1.11
N ARG A 153 -5.13 16.36 -0.41
CA ARG A 153 -6.16 16.59 0.60
C ARG A 153 -5.50 16.88 1.93
N ASN A 154 -6.05 17.79 2.70
CA ASN A 154 -5.58 18.11 4.04
C ASN A 154 -6.73 18.43 5.00
N GLY A 155 -6.52 18.22 6.28
CA GLY A 155 -7.50 18.51 7.32
C GLY A 155 -8.83 17.81 7.09
N GLU A 156 -9.95 18.54 7.16
CA GLU A 156 -11.29 17.96 7.07
C GLU A 156 -11.59 17.35 5.68
N TYR A 157 -10.95 17.78 4.60
CA TYR A 157 -11.11 17.14 3.30
C TYR A 157 -10.46 15.77 3.26
N TRP A 158 -9.28 15.60 3.89
CA TRP A 158 -8.65 14.30 4.03
C TRP A 158 -9.54 13.35 4.83
N TRP A 159 -10.03 13.80 5.98
CA TRP A 159 -10.93 13.01 6.83
C TRP A 159 -12.21 12.62 6.13
N LYS A 160 -12.80 13.52 5.37
CA LYS A 160 -14.03 13.25 4.63
C LYS A 160 -13.84 12.14 3.60
N ASP A 161 -12.78 12.21 2.81
CA ASP A 161 -12.50 11.22 1.79
C ASP A 161 -12.07 9.89 2.41
N PHE A 162 -11.20 9.94 3.41
CA PHE A 162 -10.77 8.76 4.15
C PHE A 162 -11.96 8.00 4.76
N LEU A 163 -12.81 8.67 5.51
CA LEU A 163 -13.99 8.06 6.11
C LEU A 163 -14.99 7.55 5.07
N HIS A 164 -15.10 8.22 3.91
CA HIS A 164 -15.92 7.70 2.81
C HIS A 164 -15.40 6.36 2.32
N ILE A 165 -14.10 6.22 2.09
CA ILE A 165 -13.47 4.96 1.64
C ILE A 165 -13.60 3.88 2.73
N VAL A 166 -13.29 4.19 3.99
CA VAL A 166 -13.45 3.27 5.13
C VAL A 166 -14.86 2.72 5.20
N ASN A 167 -15.87 3.62 5.25
CA ASN A 167 -17.28 3.23 5.32
C ASN A 167 -17.71 2.41 4.09
N THR A 168 -17.15 2.69 2.92
CA THR A 168 -17.46 1.94 1.70
C THR A 168 -16.92 0.51 1.79
N VAL A 169 -15.68 0.32 2.22
CA VAL A 169 -15.09 -1.01 2.42
C VAL A 169 -15.90 -1.81 3.45
N GLU A 170 -16.25 -1.20 4.58
CA GLU A 170 -17.06 -1.83 5.62
C GLU A 170 -18.47 -2.18 5.14
N LYS A 171 -19.10 -1.30 4.35
CA LYS A 171 -20.41 -1.54 3.71
C LYS A 171 -20.42 -2.82 2.88
N TYR A 172 -19.31 -3.11 2.20
CA TYR A 172 -19.17 -4.34 1.39
C TYR A 172 -18.58 -5.52 2.17
N GLY A 173 -18.42 -5.40 3.47
CA GLY A 173 -18.14 -6.51 4.38
C GLY A 173 -16.66 -6.83 4.61
N ALA A 174 -15.74 -6.05 4.07
CA ALA A 174 -14.31 -6.18 4.35
C ALA A 174 -13.88 -5.24 5.48
N ARG A 175 -12.80 -5.59 6.18
CA ARG A 175 -12.18 -4.72 7.17
C ARG A 175 -11.10 -3.86 6.51
N PRO A 176 -11.14 -2.52 6.64
CA PRO A 176 -10.15 -1.64 6.03
C PRO A 176 -8.76 -1.82 6.66
N TRP A 177 -7.72 -1.69 5.84
CA TRP A 177 -6.32 -1.73 6.21
C TRP A 177 -5.59 -0.58 5.50
N MET A 178 -4.74 0.19 6.17
CA MET A 178 -4.09 1.36 5.59
C MET A 178 -2.62 1.49 5.99
N TRP A 179 -1.88 2.29 5.26
CA TRP A 179 -0.59 2.81 5.69
C TRP A 179 -0.78 3.91 6.73
N SER A 180 0.04 3.94 7.77
CA SER A 180 -0.21 4.76 8.98
C SER A 180 0.52 6.09 9.02
N ASP A 181 1.23 6.46 7.96
CA ASP A 181 2.12 7.62 7.94
C ASP A 181 1.43 8.98 8.12
N TYR A 182 0.12 9.07 7.84
CA TYR A 182 -0.64 10.27 8.17
C TYR A 182 -0.57 10.57 9.69
N GLY A 183 -0.58 9.53 10.52
CA GLY A 183 -0.48 9.64 11.97
C GLY A 183 0.87 10.16 12.47
N TRP A 184 1.94 10.09 11.68
CA TRP A 184 3.26 10.55 12.12
C TRP A 184 3.30 12.04 12.45
N ARG A 185 2.45 12.84 11.79
CA ARG A 185 2.41 14.30 11.90
C ARG A 185 1.06 14.87 12.30
N ASN A 186 0.06 14.02 12.49
CA ASN A 186 -1.31 14.42 12.80
C ASN A 186 -1.77 13.68 14.05
N GLU A 187 -1.54 14.28 15.22
CA GLU A 187 -1.89 13.66 16.53
C GLU A 187 -3.38 13.31 16.65
N GLU A 188 -4.26 14.09 16.02
CA GLU A 188 -5.70 13.79 15.98
C GLU A 188 -6.03 12.44 15.32
N PHE A 189 -5.11 11.88 14.54
CA PHE A 189 -5.28 10.59 13.88
C PHE A 189 -5.56 9.47 14.88
N TYR A 190 -4.84 9.44 15.98
CA TYR A 190 -4.97 8.40 16.99
C TYR A 190 -6.32 8.40 17.71
N GLU A 191 -7.01 9.54 17.73
CA GLU A 191 -8.34 9.70 18.32
C GLU A 191 -9.46 9.53 17.28
N ARG A 192 -9.29 10.09 16.07
CA ARG A 192 -10.33 10.17 15.04
C ARG A 192 -10.44 8.96 14.13
N CYS A 193 -9.32 8.25 13.90
CA CYS A 193 -9.32 7.08 13.02
C CYS A 193 -10.18 5.96 13.66
N PRO A 194 -11.11 5.35 12.89
CA PRO A 194 -11.89 4.21 13.39
C PRO A 194 -11.02 3.05 13.80
N LYS A 195 -11.29 2.43 14.95
CA LYS A 195 -10.51 1.28 15.46
C LYS A 195 -10.70 -0.01 14.64
N SER A 196 -11.67 -0.03 13.75
CA SER A 196 -11.84 -1.08 12.75
C SER A 196 -10.71 -1.11 11.72
N VAL A 197 -10.05 0.04 11.47
CA VAL A 197 -8.99 0.18 10.46
C VAL A 197 -7.68 -0.40 10.98
N ILE A 198 -7.17 -1.44 10.30
CA ILE A 198 -5.85 -2.01 10.59
C ILE A 198 -4.77 -1.03 10.15
N GLN A 199 -3.77 -0.85 10.99
CA GLN A 199 -2.69 0.10 10.77
C GLN A 199 -1.43 -0.63 10.30
N GLN A 200 -0.86 -0.18 9.18
CA GLN A 200 0.42 -0.68 8.70
C GLN A 200 1.45 0.44 8.76
N ASN A 201 2.22 0.46 9.84
CA ASN A 201 3.34 1.37 9.98
C ASN A 201 4.59 0.72 9.41
N TRP A 202 5.49 1.50 8.80
CA TRP A 202 6.72 1.00 8.22
C TRP A 202 7.96 1.65 8.82
N PHE A 203 9.04 0.87 8.88
CA PHE A 203 10.38 1.34 9.20
C PHE A 203 11.40 0.50 8.43
N TYR A 204 12.25 1.16 7.65
CA TYR A 204 13.13 0.49 6.68
C TYR A 204 14.60 0.52 7.05
N ASP A 205 14.98 1.11 8.19
CA ASP A 205 16.36 1.13 8.66
C ASP A 205 16.68 -0.10 9.53
N GLU A 206 17.95 -0.52 9.50
CA GLU A 206 18.47 -1.62 10.32
C GLU A 206 18.85 -1.17 11.74
N SER A 207 19.08 0.10 11.94
CA SER A 207 19.49 0.68 13.21
C SER A 207 18.49 1.72 13.70
N TYR A 208 18.13 1.62 14.96
CA TYR A 208 17.34 2.64 15.65
C TYR A 208 18.16 3.90 15.97
N GLY A 209 19.32 4.11 15.31
CA GLY A 209 20.15 5.32 15.43
C GLY A 209 20.73 5.60 16.82
N GLY A 210 20.52 4.74 17.81
CA GLY A 210 21.03 4.92 19.18
C GLY A 210 20.44 6.11 19.94
N PHE A 211 19.34 6.71 19.45
CA PHE A 211 18.64 7.82 20.10
C PHE A 211 17.48 7.34 20.98
N ASP A 212 17.13 8.13 21.98
CA ASP A 212 15.92 7.90 22.77
C ASP A 212 14.67 8.19 21.90
N ILE A 213 13.96 7.12 21.54
CA ILE A 213 12.75 7.20 20.69
C ILE A 213 11.71 8.16 21.29
N LYS A 214 11.59 8.23 22.62
CA LYS A 214 10.53 9.01 23.28
C LYS A 214 10.74 10.52 23.22
N THR A 215 12.00 10.97 23.14
CA THR A 215 12.35 12.39 23.24
C THR A 215 12.89 12.97 21.93
N ASN A 216 13.22 12.12 20.97
CA ASN A 216 13.78 12.55 19.69
C ASN A 216 12.67 13.02 18.73
N THR A 217 12.95 14.06 17.96
CA THR A 217 12.01 14.69 17.00
C THR A 217 12.41 14.50 15.54
N THR A 218 13.38 13.62 15.27
CA THR A 218 13.73 13.26 13.87
C THR A 218 12.60 12.50 13.20
N SER A 219 12.61 12.48 11.87
CA SER A 219 11.62 11.71 11.10
C SER A 219 11.58 10.24 11.51
N ASP A 220 12.75 9.62 11.68
CA ASP A 220 12.86 8.21 12.08
C ASP A 220 12.28 7.95 13.48
N ALA A 221 12.52 8.88 14.41
CA ALA A 221 11.94 8.80 15.74
C ALA A 221 10.41 8.90 15.70
N MET A 222 9.85 9.78 14.87
CA MET A 222 8.38 9.88 14.69
C MET A 222 7.77 8.61 14.13
N ILE A 223 8.43 7.98 13.15
CA ILE A 223 7.98 6.71 12.58
C ILE A 223 7.98 5.61 13.66
N LEU A 224 9.05 5.52 14.46
CA LEU A 224 9.15 4.54 15.53
C LEU A 224 8.17 4.80 16.67
N GLN A 225 7.94 6.08 17.03
CA GLN A 225 6.94 6.47 18.01
C GLN A 225 5.53 6.07 17.58
N ALA A 226 5.25 6.09 16.28
CA ALA A 226 3.92 5.73 15.78
C ALA A 226 3.52 4.29 16.12
N PHE A 227 4.44 3.33 16.15
CA PHE A 227 4.14 1.96 16.60
C PHE A 227 3.58 1.94 18.04
N TYR A 228 4.21 2.70 18.94
CA TYR A 228 3.76 2.78 20.33
C TYR A 228 2.45 3.54 20.48
N LYS A 229 2.30 4.67 19.78
CA LYS A 229 1.07 5.48 19.80
C LYS A 229 -0.14 4.71 19.25
N LEU A 230 0.05 3.91 18.20
CA LEU A 230 -1.00 3.06 17.65
C LEU A 230 -1.40 1.96 18.64
N ASP A 231 -0.43 1.35 19.33
CA ASP A 231 -0.70 0.35 20.38
C ASP A 231 -1.43 0.97 21.56
N GLU A 232 -0.95 2.09 22.11
CA GLU A 232 -1.59 2.83 23.18
C GLU A 232 -3.01 3.29 22.83
N ALA A 233 -3.24 3.63 21.56
CA ALA A 233 -4.55 3.99 21.05
C ALA A 233 -5.48 2.78 20.77
N GLY A 234 -4.98 1.55 20.91
CA GLY A 234 -5.75 0.31 20.77
C GLY A 234 -6.05 -0.09 19.32
N PHE A 235 -5.14 0.19 18.38
CA PHE A 235 -5.25 -0.29 17.01
C PHE A 235 -4.61 -1.66 16.83
N ASP A 236 -5.23 -2.50 15.99
CA ASP A 236 -4.54 -3.64 15.42
C ASP A 236 -3.50 -3.18 14.42
N GLN A 237 -2.29 -3.74 14.49
CA GLN A 237 -1.16 -3.35 13.67
C GLN A 237 -0.58 -4.51 12.88
N VAL A 238 -0.10 -4.22 11.67
CA VAL A 238 0.75 -5.08 10.85
C VAL A 238 2.05 -4.33 10.57
N PRO A 239 3.11 -4.52 11.37
CA PRO A 239 4.40 -3.86 11.16
C PRO A 239 4.98 -4.19 9.79
N CYS A 240 5.54 -3.20 9.10
CA CYS A 240 6.13 -3.35 7.78
C CYS A 240 7.62 -3.03 7.77
N GLY A 241 8.39 -3.97 7.25
CA GLY A 241 9.76 -3.76 6.80
C GLY A 241 9.81 -3.76 5.28
N THR A 242 11.03 -3.67 4.71
CA THR A 242 11.20 -3.70 3.26
C THR A 242 12.31 -4.66 2.85
N ASN A 243 12.13 -5.28 1.70
CA ASN A 243 13.19 -5.87 0.92
C ASN A 243 13.64 -4.94 -0.22
N TRP A 244 13.13 -3.71 -0.26
CA TRP A 244 13.57 -2.71 -1.22
C TRP A 244 15.03 -2.36 -0.91
N ILE A 245 15.90 -2.83 -1.77
CA ILE A 245 17.33 -2.61 -1.66
C ILE A 245 17.58 -1.23 -2.25
N GLY A 246 17.62 -0.22 -1.38
CA GLY A 246 18.09 1.10 -1.77
C GLY A 246 19.49 1.01 -2.37
N TRP A 247 19.82 1.93 -3.24
CA TRP A 247 21.08 2.08 -3.97
C TRP A 247 22.36 1.79 -3.15
N GLU A 248 22.37 2.08 -1.86
CA GLU A 248 23.54 1.85 -1.01
C GLU A 248 23.68 0.40 -0.53
N ARG A 249 22.60 -0.36 -0.42
CA ARG A 249 22.62 -1.75 0.05
C ARG A 249 23.08 -2.75 -1.03
N THR A 250 22.89 -2.44 -2.31
CA THR A 250 23.50 -3.22 -3.39
C THR A 250 25.03 -3.23 -3.34
N LYS A 251 25.65 -2.21 -2.72
CA LYS A 251 27.10 -2.18 -2.48
C LYS A 251 27.55 -3.08 -1.33
N LEU A 252 26.67 -3.46 -0.43
CA LEU A 252 26.98 -4.28 0.75
C LEU A 252 26.83 -5.78 0.51
N GLY A 253 26.40 -6.20 -0.68
CA GLY A 253 26.26 -7.63 -1.03
C GLY A 253 25.23 -8.40 -0.20
N VAL A 254 24.31 -7.70 0.48
CA VAL A 254 23.26 -8.31 1.29
C VAL A 254 22.17 -8.79 0.33
N GLY A 255 22.05 -10.09 0.12
CA GLY A 255 21.04 -10.68 -0.73
C GLY A 255 19.62 -10.52 -0.16
N ALA A 256 18.62 -10.49 -1.05
CA ALA A 256 17.21 -10.44 -0.69
C ALA A 256 16.79 -11.52 0.34
N ASP A 257 17.43 -12.68 0.30
CA ASP A 257 17.18 -13.82 1.20
C ASP A 257 17.48 -13.49 2.69
N ASP A 258 18.45 -12.60 2.92
CA ASP A 258 18.86 -12.21 4.28
C ASP A 258 17.87 -11.24 4.93
N VAL A 259 17.20 -10.41 4.14
CA VAL A 259 16.20 -9.43 4.58
C VAL A 259 14.89 -10.15 4.94
N ILE A 260 14.43 -11.06 4.10
CA ILE A 260 13.24 -11.88 4.37
C ILE A 260 13.44 -12.71 5.64
N GLY A 261 14.61 -13.32 5.83
CA GLY A 261 14.93 -14.06 7.04
C GLY A 261 14.92 -13.22 8.32
N LYS A 262 15.29 -11.95 8.25
CA LYS A 262 15.25 -11.00 9.38
C LYS A 262 13.82 -10.52 9.68
N LEU A 263 13.02 -10.22 8.66
CA LEU A 263 11.62 -9.84 8.81
C LEU A 263 10.77 -10.96 9.46
N VAL A 264 10.98 -12.21 9.04
CA VAL A 264 10.31 -13.38 9.66
C VAL A 264 10.70 -13.54 11.13
N LYS A 265 11.94 -13.24 11.49
CA LYS A 265 12.39 -13.29 12.89
C LYS A 265 11.81 -12.18 13.74
N PHE A 266 11.63 -10.98 13.18
CA PHE A 266 11.05 -9.83 13.86
C PHE A 266 9.55 -10.07 14.13
N GLY A 267 8.79 -10.43 13.13
CA GLY A 267 7.35 -10.71 13.28
C GLY A 267 7.03 -11.86 14.25
N ARG A 268 7.93 -12.85 14.43
CA ARG A 268 7.74 -13.93 15.40
C ARG A 268 8.00 -13.53 16.86
N LYS A 269 8.74 -12.46 17.11
CA LYS A 269 9.02 -11.99 18.48
C LYS A 269 7.92 -11.13 19.08
N GLU A 270 7.14 -10.46 18.22
CA GLU A 270 6.07 -9.54 18.67
C GLU A 270 4.70 -10.24 18.82
N ILE A 271 4.56 -11.48 18.33
CA ILE A 271 3.30 -12.25 18.40
C ILE A 271 3.33 -13.28 19.55
N SER A 272 4.40 -13.36 20.30
CA SER A 272 4.56 -14.23 21.50
C SER A 272 4.49 -13.37 22.76
#